data_585d681c1f9faa2daea5b3be621a1501
#
_entry.id   585d681c1f9faa2daea5b3be621a1501
#
_cell.length_a   1.000
_cell.length_b   1.000
_cell.length_c   1.000
_cell.angle_alpha   90.00
_cell.angle_beta   90.00
_cell.angle_gamma   90.00
#
_symmetry.space_group_name_H-M   'P 1'
#
loop_
_entity.id
_entity.type
_entity.pdbx_description
1 polymer ?
#
loop_
_entity_poly.entity_id
_entity_poly.type
_entity_poly.pdbx_seq_one_letter_code
_entity_poly.pdbx_strand_id
1 'polypeptide(L)'
;MAKINTIAAALILCLGGSVAVAPAAYAAEKCPIEKRKSKAVGQSASKKVQKSFEAYTEGNVDEAIAILLEANAKNDFDKAYIARMLGNFYAEKGQMGTAIKYLKSAVDADVLGGVDHAQTLRLYADLLIGDKKFKESIPMYYKWMEFTCKEDAQVYKRIAIAHSEQKEWDKVLAVADKGLAISEKPDKTLYQVKLTAYYNQKKYKDSVKVLEIMVPLFPDDKRLWVQLAQFYLLTGDNSKSLATYDLAYKNGFLETAGNITRLSQLLAADGSPYYAAKIMTKHMKSGLIKEDEKTLTSLAGFYQNAKEMKQAAQTYGKAAEINNSGKLYLRQGRILALDGQHKSAITALKKSLDAGVKNPGEAQFELALAYLNLKQYKSAYKYAKLAANDKKTERSAKSYIGYIKEKARVHNVAL
;
A
#
# COMPACT_ATOMS: atom_id res chain seq x y z
N MET A 1 -35.72 -24.59 37.57
CA MET A 1 -37.15 -24.31 37.76
C MET A 1 -37.58 -23.35 36.66
N ALA A 2 -38.30 -23.89 35.70
CA ALA A 2 -39.69 -23.64 35.27
C ALA A 2 -39.87 -22.20 34.70
N LYS A 3 -40.42 -21.97 33.53
CA LYS A 3 -41.63 -22.50 32.91
C LYS A 3 -41.67 -22.33 31.40
N ILE A 4 -42.12 -23.34 30.76
CA ILE A 4 -42.64 -23.47 29.40
C ILE A 4 -43.93 -22.66 29.28
N ASN A 5 -44.14 -21.94 28.17
CA ASN A 5 -45.48 -21.56 27.75
C ASN A 5 -45.69 -21.85 26.26
N THR A 6 -46.42 -22.88 26.04
CA THR A 6 -47.10 -23.36 24.85
C THR A 6 -48.25 -22.40 24.47
N ILE A 7 -48.38 -21.99 23.22
CA ILE A 7 -49.64 -21.45 22.67
C ILE A 7 -49.96 -22.18 21.36
N ALA A 8 -51.17 -22.61 21.34
CA ALA A 8 -51.86 -23.57 20.53
C ALA A 8 -51.97 -23.26 19.04
N ALA A 9 -52.01 -24.34 18.28
CA ALA A 9 -52.41 -24.45 16.89
C ALA A 9 -53.90 -24.12 16.72
N ALA A 10 -54.22 -23.33 15.70
CA ALA A 10 -55.56 -23.25 15.12
C ALA A 10 -55.54 -23.83 13.72
N LEU A 11 -56.09 -25.01 13.55
CA LEU A 11 -56.43 -25.61 12.27
C LEU A 11 -57.63 -24.87 11.68
N ILE A 12 -57.45 -24.31 10.48
CA ILE A 12 -58.56 -23.96 9.58
C ILE A 12 -58.49 -24.87 8.36
N LEU A 13 -59.35 -25.86 8.32
CA LEU A 13 -59.65 -26.65 7.14
C LEU A 13 -60.51 -25.78 6.19
N CYS A 14 -59.91 -25.37 5.06
CA CYS A 14 -60.67 -24.94 3.88
C CYS A 14 -60.52 -25.99 2.81
N LEU A 15 -61.57 -26.75 2.57
CA LEU A 15 -61.80 -27.56 1.39
C LEU A 15 -61.98 -26.66 0.18
N GLY A 16 -60.97 -26.54 -0.66
CA GLY A 16 -61.04 -25.86 -1.93
C GLY A 16 -60.23 -26.67 -2.96
N GLY A 17 -60.88 -27.11 -4.01
CA GLY A 17 -60.38 -28.01 -5.03
C GLY A 17 -59.00 -27.61 -5.59
N SER A 18 -58.02 -28.45 -5.42
CA SER A 18 -56.68 -28.34 -6.04
C SER A 18 -56.78 -28.71 -7.52
N VAL A 19 -56.86 -27.70 -8.37
CA VAL A 19 -56.37 -27.85 -9.72
C VAL A 19 -54.86 -27.96 -9.63
N ALA A 20 -54.34 -29.17 -9.74
CA ALA A 20 -52.91 -29.41 -9.87
C ALA A 20 -52.47 -28.79 -11.23
N VAL A 21 -52.09 -27.54 -11.19
CA VAL A 21 -51.23 -26.97 -12.26
C VAL A 21 -49.86 -27.61 -12.05
N ALA A 22 -49.59 -28.64 -12.79
CA ALA A 22 -48.21 -29.14 -12.89
C ALA A 22 -47.31 -27.95 -13.29
N PRO A 23 -46.23 -27.68 -12.52
CA PRO A 23 -45.29 -26.68 -12.95
C PRO A 23 -44.78 -27.15 -14.32
N ALA A 24 -45.03 -26.34 -15.35
CA ALA A 24 -44.37 -26.56 -16.63
C ALA A 24 -42.88 -26.55 -16.32
N ALA A 25 -42.27 -27.73 -16.38
CA ALA A 25 -40.82 -27.84 -16.31
C ALA A 25 -40.30 -27.10 -17.54
N TYR A 26 -39.93 -25.84 -17.29
CA TYR A 26 -39.12 -25.11 -18.25
C TYR A 26 -37.87 -25.95 -18.44
N ALA A 27 -37.80 -26.69 -19.57
CA ALA A 27 -36.59 -27.36 -19.94
C ALA A 27 -35.49 -26.29 -19.97
N ALA A 28 -34.57 -26.37 -19.02
CA ALA A 28 -33.45 -25.41 -18.95
C ALA A 28 -32.79 -25.40 -20.35
N GLU A 29 -32.75 -24.24 -20.94
CA GLU A 29 -32.21 -24.09 -22.29
C GLU A 29 -30.75 -24.57 -22.26
N LYS A 30 -30.43 -25.58 -23.09
CA LYS A 30 -29.07 -26.18 -23.16
C LYS A 30 -28.07 -25.10 -23.52
N CYS A 31 -26.98 -25.04 -22.80
CA CYS A 31 -25.90 -24.09 -23.07
C CYS A 31 -25.36 -24.27 -24.51
N PRO A 32 -24.92 -23.19 -25.16
CA PRO A 32 -24.39 -23.26 -26.53
C PRO A 32 -23.30 -24.32 -26.70
N ILE A 33 -22.44 -24.55 -25.71
CA ILE A 33 -21.40 -25.57 -25.73
C ILE A 33 -21.98 -26.98 -25.89
N GLU A 34 -23.14 -27.29 -25.31
CA GLU A 34 -23.79 -28.60 -25.37
C GLU A 34 -24.51 -28.81 -26.69
N LYS A 35 -24.95 -27.72 -27.33
CA LYS A 35 -25.62 -27.79 -28.66
C LYS A 35 -24.66 -28.07 -29.79
N ARG A 36 -23.33 -27.87 -29.62
CA ARG A 36 -22.30 -28.05 -30.63
C ARG A 36 -21.62 -29.41 -30.50
N LYS A 37 -21.97 -30.33 -31.43
CA LYS A 37 -21.29 -31.60 -31.52
C LYS A 37 -19.90 -31.46 -32.14
N SER A 38 -18.95 -32.27 -31.68
CA SER A 38 -17.65 -32.37 -32.32
C SER A 38 -17.80 -33.01 -33.72
N LYS A 39 -17.00 -32.48 -34.65
CA LYS A 39 -16.91 -33.02 -36.02
C LYS A 39 -15.52 -33.64 -36.21
N ALA A 40 -15.42 -34.65 -37.07
CA ALA A 40 -14.14 -35.18 -37.50
C ALA A 40 -13.53 -34.29 -38.59
N VAL A 41 -12.22 -34.16 -38.58
CA VAL A 41 -11.46 -33.47 -39.64
C VAL A 41 -11.61 -34.27 -40.93
N GLY A 42 -11.83 -33.57 -42.02
CA GLY A 42 -12.03 -34.17 -43.36
C GLY A 42 -10.81 -34.98 -43.82
N GLN A 43 -11.07 -35.98 -44.64
CA GLN A 43 -10.06 -36.97 -45.08
C GLN A 43 -8.83 -36.34 -45.74
N SER A 44 -9.00 -35.18 -46.41
CA SER A 44 -7.90 -34.47 -47.07
C SER A 44 -6.90 -33.83 -46.11
N ALA A 45 -7.34 -33.42 -44.90
CA ALA A 45 -6.50 -32.77 -43.88
C ALA A 45 -6.09 -33.74 -42.76
N SER A 46 -6.88 -34.82 -42.50
CA SER A 46 -6.70 -35.71 -41.34
C SER A 46 -5.32 -36.31 -41.22
N LYS A 47 -4.73 -36.80 -42.35
CA LYS A 47 -3.37 -37.36 -42.34
C LYS A 47 -2.31 -36.38 -41.88
N LYS A 48 -2.40 -35.10 -42.31
CA LYS A 48 -1.45 -34.05 -41.90
C LYS A 48 -1.68 -33.65 -40.45
N VAL A 49 -2.94 -33.52 -40.00
CA VAL A 49 -3.31 -33.25 -38.62
C VAL A 49 -2.76 -34.33 -37.69
N GLN A 50 -2.92 -35.63 -38.07
CA GLN A 50 -2.40 -36.72 -37.27
C GLN A 50 -0.86 -36.70 -37.19
N LYS A 51 -0.16 -36.58 -38.32
CA LYS A 51 1.30 -36.50 -38.36
C LYS A 51 1.84 -35.31 -37.56
N SER A 52 1.17 -34.17 -37.66
CA SER A 52 1.53 -33.00 -36.86
C SER A 52 1.37 -33.24 -35.37
N PHE A 53 0.31 -33.91 -34.95
CA PHE A 53 0.10 -34.27 -33.56
C PHE A 53 1.17 -35.28 -33.06
N GLU A 54 1.57 -36.27 -33.90
CA GLU A 54 2.66 -37.20 -33.61
C GLU A 54 3.98 -36.41 -33.38
N ALA A 55 4.38 -35.54 -34.33
CA ALA A 55 5.57 -34.71 -34.20
C ALA A 55 5.52 -33.81 -32.92
N TYR A 56 4.36 -33.26 -32.61
CA TYR A 56 4.16 -32.49 -31.41
C TYR A 56 4.37 -33.30 -30.13
N THR A 57 3.83 -34.53 -30.07
CA THR A 57 3.98 -35.40 -28.89
C THR A 57 5.42 -35.90 -28.71
N GLU A 58 6.21 -35.92 -29.77
CA GLU A 58 7.67 -36.17 -29.74
C GLU A 58 8.49 -34.94 -29.34
N GLY A 59 7.85 -33.78 -29.10
CA GLY A 59 8.49 -32.52 -28.74
C GLY A 59 8.96 -31.67 -29.93
N ASN A 60 8.68 -32.10 -31.18
CA ASN A 60 9.10 -31.44 -32.42
C ASN A 60 8.07 -30.39 -32.88
N VAL A 61 7.89 -29.32 -32.08
CA VAL A 61 6.85 -28.29 -32.33
C VAL A 61 7.04 -27.60 -33.70
N ASP A 62 8.28 -27.38 -34.13
CA ASP A 62 8.57 -26.75 -35.42
C ASP A 62 8.12 -27.63 -36.60
N GLU A 63 8.39 -28.91 -36.53
CA GLU A 63 7.95 -29.90 -37.50
C GLU A 63 6.42 -30.02 -37.50
N ALA A 64 5.80 -30.04 -36.32
CA ALA A 64 4.35 -30.06 -36.19
C ALA A 64 3.69 -28.87 -36.89
N ILE A 65 4.24 -27.68 -36.74
CA ILE A 65 3.79 -26.45 -37.42
C ILE A 65 3.96 -26.60 -38.95
N ALA A 66 5.14 -27.01 -39.39
CA ALA A 66 5.43 -27.14 -40.82
C ALA A 66 4.43 -28.11 -41.53
N ILE A 67 4.17 -29.24 -40.88
CA ILE A 67 3.20 -30.23 -41.37
C ILE A 67 1.78 -29.66 -41.48
N LEU A 68 1.34 -28.87 -40.46
CA LEU A 68 0.01 -28.26 -40.49
C LEU A 68 -0.14 -27.17 -41.56
N LEU A 69 0.92 -26.40 -41.80
CA LEU A 69 0.91 -25.37 -42.86
C LEU A 69 0.75 -25.93 -44.26
N GLU A 70 1.15 -27.21 -44.47
CA GLU A 70 0.95 -27.94 -45.72
C GLU A 70 -0.42 -28.63 -45.81
N ALA A 71 -1.24 -28.61 -44.76
CA ALA A 71 -2.50 -29.31 -44.75
C ALA A 71 -3.53 -28.68 -45.68
N ASN A 72 -4.14 -29.47 -46.54
CA ASN A 72 -5.14 -29.02 -47.51
C ASN A 72 -6.55 -29.06 -46.88
N ALA A 73 -6.93 -27.98 -46.23
CA ALA A 73 -8.24 -27.78 -45.63
C ALA A 73 -9.25 -27.28 -46.67
N LYS A 74 -10.23 -28.11 -47.04
CA LYS A 74 -11.22 -27.78 -48.04
C LYS A 74 -12.47 -27.11 -47.51
N ASN A 75 -12.82 -27.32 -46.27
CA ASN A 75 -13.99 -26.74 -45.61
C ASN A 75 -13.61 -25.87 -44.42
N ASP A 76 -14.55 -25.07 -43.94
CA ASP A 76 -14.28 -24.09 -42.87
C ASP A 76 -14.02 -24.74 -41.52
N PHE A 77 -14.57 -25.93 -41.25
CA PHE A 77 -14.27 -26.67 -40.04
C PHE A 77 -12.79 -27.12 -40.01
N ASP A 78 -12.28 -27.71 -41.09
CA ASP A 78 -10.89 -28.13 -41.18
C ASP A 78 -9.93 -26.95 -41.07
N LYS A 79 -10.25 -25.83 -41.72
CA LYS A 79 -9.46 -24.57 -41.59
C LYS A 79 -9.42 -24.06 -40.16
N ALA A 80 -10.57 -24.01 -39.49
CA ALA A 80 -10.66 -23.56 -38.10
C ALA A 80 -9.93 -24.50 -37.13
N TYR A 81 -10.04 -25.83 -37.37
CA TYR A 81 -9.37 -26.80 -36.54
C TYR A 81 -7.84 -26.71 -36.66
N ILE A 82 -7.32 -26.61 -37.90
CA ILE A 82 -5.90 -26.40 -38.17
C ILE A 82 -5.42 -25.08 -37.59
N ALA A 83 -6.20 -24.00 -37.76
CA ALA A 83 -5.87 -22.70 -37.19
C ALA A 83 -5.80 -22.74 -35.64
N ARG A 84 -6.72 -23.44 -34.97
CA ARG A 84 -6.67 -23.70 -33.55
C ARG A 84 -5.36 -24.40 -33.14
N MET A 85 -4.97 -25.45 -33.83
CA MET A 85 -3.73 -26.20 -33.54
C MET A 85 -2.50 -25.32 -33.76
N LEU A 86 -2.41 -24.63 -34.89
CA LEU A 86 -1.33 -23.66 -35.16
C LEU A 86 -1.26 -22.57 -34.10
N GLY A 87 -2.41 -22.04 -33.70
CA GLY A 87 -2.49 -21.06 -32.65
C GLY A 87 -1.91 -21.55 -31.30
N ASN A 88 -2.23 -22.79 -30.92
CA ASN A 88 -1.67 -23.44 -29.74
C ASN A 88 -0.14 -23.60 -29.83
N PHE A 89 0.36 -24.12 -30.94
CA PHE A 89 1.79 -24.39 -31.15
C PHE A 89 2.62 -23.08 -31.19
N TYR A 90 2.11 -22.04 -31.88
CA TYR A 90 2.76 -20.72 -31.86
C TYR A 90 2.74 -20.06 -30.48
N ALA A 91 1.67 -20.28 -29.70
CA ALA A 91 1.61 -19.79 -28.30
C ALA A 91 2.68 -20.47 -27.43
N GLU A 92 2.85 -21.79 -27.56
CA GLU A 92 3.88 -22.55 -26.86
C GLU A 92 5.29 -22.09 -27.22
N LYS A 93 5.52 -21.74 -28.48
CA LYS A 93 6.78 -21.15 -28.95
C LYS A 93 6.98 -19.68 -28.51
N GLY A 94 6.03 -19.08 -27.79
CA GLY A 94 6.09 -17.67 -27.41
C GLY A 94 5.86 -16.68 -28.57
N GLN A 95 5.44 -17.16 -29.73
CA GLN A 95 5.13 -16.33 -30.89
C GLN A 95 3.70 -15.78 -30.82
N MET A 96 3.45 -14.94 -29.79
CA MET A 96 2.13 -14.46 -29.39
C MET A 96 1.34 -13.81 -30.53
N GLY A 97 1.96 -12.95 -31.33
CA GLY A 97 1.27 -12.28 -32.44
C GLY A 97 0.73 -13.23 -33.48
N THR A 98 1.53 -14.26 -33.85
CA THR A 98 1.14 -15.31 -34.80
C THR A 98 0.05 -16.21 -34.21
N ALA A 99 0.19 -16.59 -32.95
CA ALA A 99 -0.81 -17.40 -32.23
C ALA A 99 -2.16 -16.66 -32.18
N ILE A 100 -2.18 -15.39 -31.81
CA ILE A 100 -3.38 -14.55 -31.80
C ILE A 100 -4.06 -14.51 -33.18
N LYS A 101 -3.30 -14.37 -34.25
CA LYS A 101 -3.84 -14.34 -35.61
C LYS A 101 -4.56 -15.65 -35.95
N TYR A 102 -3.95 -16.80 -35.67
CA TYR A 102 -4.54 -18.12 -35.96
C TYR A 102 -5.74 -18.41 -35.07
N LEU A 103 -5.65 -18.13 -33.76
CA LEU A 103 -6.79 -18.33 -32.84
C LEU A 103 -7.95 -17.42 -33.18
N LYS A 104 -7.68 -16.15 -33.58
CA LYS A 104 -8.74 -15.26 -34.09
C LYS A 104 -9.47 -15.87 -35.26
N SER A 105 -8.74 -16.39 -36.25
CA SER A 105 -9.34 -17.04 -37.42
C SER A 105 -10.22 -18.23 -37.03
N ALA A 106 -9.77 -19.06 -36.07
CA ALA A 106 -10.53 -20.19 -35.58
C ALA A 106 -11.80 -19.77 -34.79
N VAL A 107 -11.74 -18.68 -34.00
CA VAL A 107 -12.89 -18.13 -33.26
C VAL A 107 -13.89 -17.51 -34.21
N ASP A 108 -13.42 -16.70 -35.17
CA ASP A 108 -14.29 -15.97 -36.12
C ASP A 108 -15.04 -16.95 -37.08
N ALA A 109 -14.45 -18.08 -37.41
CA ALA A 109 -15.12 -19.10 -38.22
C ALA A 109 -16.34 -19.71 -37.51
N ASP A 110 -16.34 -19.74 -36.18
CA ASP A 110 -17.44 -20.18 -35.31
C ASP A 110 -18.04 -21.58 -35.65
N VAL A 111 -17.22 -22.51 -36.12
CA VAL A 111 -17.61 -23.85 -36.58
C VAL A 111 -17.05 -25.02 -35.79
N LEU A 112 -16.15 -24.72 -34.82
CA LEU A 112 -15.54 -25.78 -33.98
C LEU A 112 -16.58 -26.42 -33.05
N GLY A 113 -16.33 -27.66 -32.66
CA GLY A 113 -17.11 -28.36 -31.63
C GLY A 113 -17.12 -27.60 -30.31
N GLY A 114 -18.12 -27.89 -29.46
CA GLY A 114 -18.36 -27.11 -28.25
C GLY A 114 -17.11 -26.93 -27.34
N VAL A 115 -16.45 -28.05 -27.05
CA VAL A 115 -15.25 -28.03 -26.18
C VAL A 115 -14.09 -27.28 -26.85
N ASP A 116 -13.83 -27.56 -28.10
CA ASP A 116 -12.75 -26.95 -28.87
C ASP A 116 -12.96 -25.44 -29.03
N HIS A 117 -14.19 -25.02 -29.32
CA HIS A 117 -14.52 -23.57 -29.40
C HIS A 117 -14.33 -22.86 -28.07
N ALA A 118 -14.81 -23.44 -26.97
CA ALA A 118 -14.63 -22.88 -25.63
C ALA A 118 -13.15 -22.72 -25.25
N GLN A 119 -12.34 -23.77 -25.52
CA GLN A 119 -10.90 -23.72 -25.26
C GLN A 119 -10.21 -22.66 -26.12
N THR A 120 -10.60 -22.56 -27.40
CA THR A 120 -10.04 -21.56 -28.32
C THR A 120 -10.38 -20.13 -27.90
N LEU A 121 -11.63 -19.86 -27.51
CA LEU A 121 -12.06 -18.56 -26.97
C LEU A 121 -11.25 -18.17 -25.73
N ARG A 122 -11.09 -19.12 -24.80
CA ARG A 122 -10.36 -18.88 -23.56
C ARG A 122 -8.89 -18.53 -23.83
N LEU A 123 -8.21 -19.38 -24.61
CA LEU A 123 -6.79 -19.18 -24.94
C LEU A 123 -6.60 -17.87 -25.74
N TYR A 124 -7.48 -17.58 -26.69
CA TYR A 124 -7.43 -16.35 -27.45
C TYR A 124 -7.53 -15.12 -26.54
N ALA A 125 -8.49 -15.12 -25.60
CA ALA A 125 -8.63 -14.07 -24.61
C ALA A 125 -7.40 -13.93 -23.71
N ASP A 126 -6.81 -15.05 -23.27
CA ASP A 126 -5.61 -15.10 -22.42
C ASP A 126 -4.39 -14.50 -23.14
N LEU A 127 -4.19 -14.84 -24.42
CA LEU A 127 -3.09 -14.30 -25.22
C LEU A 127 -3.28 -12.80 -25.51
N LEU A 128 -4.50 -12.34 -25.74
CA LEU A 128 -4.80 -10.94 -25.92
C LEU A 128 -4.45 -10.12 -24.66
N ILE A 129 -4.69 -10.64 -23.44
CA ILE A 129 -4.21 -10.01 -22.19
C ILE A 129 -2.70 -9.96 -22.15
N GLY A 130 -2.02 -11.07 -22.47
CA GLY A 130 -0.56 -11.14 -22.52
C GLY A 130 0.05 -10.13 -23.48
N ASP A 131 -0.62 -9.91 -24.64
CA ASP A 131 -0.23 -8.89 -25.65
C ASP A 131 -0.77 -7.48 -25.34
N LYS A 132 -1.33 -7.27 -24.15
CA LYS A 132 -1.91 -6.00 -23.68
C LYS A 132 -3.06 -5.45 -24.54
N LYS A 133 -3.71 -6.31 -25.32
CA LYS A 133 -4.91 -6.00 -26.12
C LYS A 133 -6.18 -6.12 -25.27
N PHE A 134 -6.23 -5.35 -24.19
CA PHE A 134 -7.28 -5.45 -23.17
C PHE A 134 -8.69 -5.23 -23.72
N LYS A 135 -8.85 -4.26 -24.63
CA LYS A 135 -10.16 -3.95 -25.25
C LYS A 135 -10.69 -5.13 -26.07
N GLU A 136 -9.83 -5.91 -26.68
CA GLU A 136 -10.20 -7.08 -27.48
C GLU A 136 -10.41 -8.31 -26.60
N SER A 137 -9.64 -8.45 -25.52
CA SER A 137 -9.69 -9.62 -24.62
C SER A 137 -11.00 -9.69 -23.83
N ILE A 138 -11.46 -8.57 -23.27
CA ILE A 138 -12.64 -8.54 -22.38
C ILE A 138 -13.90 -9.12 -23.06
N PRO A 139 -14.28 -8.73 -24.29
CA PRO A 139 -15.43 -9.34 -24.98
C PRO A 139 -15.27 -10.86 -25.20
N MET A 140 -14.04 -11.35 -25.39
CA MET A 140 -13.80 -12.77 -25.61
C MET A 140 -14.03 -13.59 -24.34
N TYR A 141 -13.69 -13.06 -23.17
CA TYR A 141 -14.03 -13.69 -21.90
C TYR A 141 -15.53 -13.73 -21.64
N TYR A 142 -16.24 -12.65 -21.94
CA TYR A 142 -17.71 -12.64 -21.81
C TYR A 142 -18.36 -13.63 -22.80
N LYS A 143 -17.88 -13.71 -24.05
CA LYS A 143 -18.31 -14.74 -25.01
C LYS A 143 -18.06 -16.15 -24.50
N TRP A 144 -16.91 -16.37 -23.85
CA TRP A 144 -16.61 -17.67 -23.27
C TRP A 144 -17.60 -18.03 -22.15
N MET A 145 -17.91 -17.10 -21.26
CA MET A 145 -18.88 -17.33 -20.17
C MET A 145 -20.29 -17.59 -20.72
N GLU A 146 -20.72 -16.80 -21.69
CA GLU A 146 -22.01 -16.98 -22.37
C GLU A 146 -22.08 -18.35 -23.08
N PHE A 147 -21.03 -18.69 -23.82
CA PHE A 147 -20.98 -19.93 -24.59
C PHE A 147 -20.98 -21.19 -23.70
N THR A 148 -20.32 -21.10 -22.56
CA THR A 148 -20.19 -22.22 -21.61
C THR A 148 -21.26 -22.22 -20.53
N CYS A 149 -22.02 -21.14 -20.38
CA CYS A 149 -22.90 -20.86 -19.24
C CYS A 149 -22.18 -20.99 -17.89
N LYS A 150 -20.88 -20.69 -17.85
CA LYS A 150 -20.07 -20.81 -16.63
C LYS A 150 -19.54 -19.44 -16.23
N GLU A 151 -19.74 -19.12 -14.97
CA GLU A 151 -19.00 -18.05 -14.32
C GLU A 151 -17.71 -18.63 -13.73
N ASP A 152 -16.60 -17.92 -13.86
CA ASP A 152 -15.29 -18.36 -13.43
C ASP A 152 -14.55 -17.20 -12.75
N ALA A 153 -14.17 -17.38 -11.48
CA ALA A 153 -13.47 -16.36 -10.69
C ALA A 153 -12.15 -15.91 -11.33
N GLN A 154 -11.44 -16.84 -12.00
CA GLN A 154 -10.19 -16.50 -12.69
C GLN A 154 -10.46 -15.65 -13.93
N VAL A 155 -11.58 -15.88 -14.63
CA VAL A 155 -12.01 -15.01 -15.74
C VAL A 155 -12.33 -13.61 -15.25
N TYR A 156 -13.14 -13.50 -14.20
CA TYR A 156 -13.43 -12.20 -13.59
C TYR A 156 -12.16 -11.48 -13.12
N LYS A 157 -11.20 -12.19 -12.53
CA LYS A 157 -9.92 -11.62 -12.16
C LYS A 157 -9.17 -11.04 -13.36
N ARG A 158 -9.10 -11.77 -14.49
CA ARG A 158 -8.44 -11.30 -15.71
C ARG A 158 -9.14 -10.08 -16.31
N ILE A 159 -10.48 -10.07 -16.34
CA ILE A 159 -11.28 -8.93 -16.78
C ILE A 159 -11.05 -7.71 -15.86
N ALA A 160 -11.00 -7.92 -14.53
CA ALA A 160 -10.75 -6.83 -13.57
C ALA A 160 -9.35 -6.23 -13.76
N ILE A 161 -8.33 -7.06 -13.99
CA ILE A 161 -6.98 -6.61 -14.34
C ILE A 161 -7.00 -5.80 -15.65
N ALA A 162 -7.67 -6.32 -16.69
CA ALA A 162 -7.76 -5.64 -17.97
C ALA A 162 -8.44 -4.26 -17.88
N HIS A 163 -9.50 -4.14 -17.08
CA HIS A 163 -10.12 -2.84 -16.79
C HIS A 163 -9.21 -1.93 -15.96
N SER A 164 -8.43 -2.49 -15.01
CA SER A 164 -7.48 -1.72 -14.20
C SER A 164 -6.38 -1.10 -15.06
N GLU A 165 -5.84 -1.85 -16.02
CA GLU A 165 -4.84 -1.35 -16.98
C GLU A 165 -5.40 -0.22 -17.87
N GLN A 166 -6.70 -0.26 -18.15
CA GLN A 166 -7.40 0.79 -18.89
C GLN A 166 -7.89 1.94 -17.99
N LYS A 167 -7.65 1.86 -16.68
CA LYS A 167 -8.09 2.85 -15.67
C LYS A 167 -9.62 3.02 -15.60
N GLU A 168 -10.35 2.00 -15.96
CA GLU A 168 -11.82 1.97 -15.93
C GLU A 168 -12.32 1.53 -14.53
N TRP A 169 -12.06 2.36 -13.52
CA TRP A 169 -12.14 2.00 -12.11
C TRP A 169 -13.50 1.46 -11.65
N ASP A 170 -14.61 2.01 -12.14
CA ASP A 170 -15.96 1.54 -11.76
C ASP A 170 -16.21 0.13 -12.30
N LYS A 171 -15.74 -0.17 -13.51
CA LYS A 171 -15.80 -1.53 -14.07
C LYS A 171 -14.91 -2.50 -13.31
N VAL A 172 -13.71 -2.06 -12.86
CA VAL A 172 -12.84 -2.86 -11.98
C VAL A 172 -13.61 -3.30 -10.74
N LEU A 173 -14.27 -2.36 -10.05
CA LEU A 173 -15.00 -2.64 -8.82
C LEU A 173 -16.12 -3.66 -9.06
N ALA A 174 -16.96 -3.41 -10.07
CA ALA A 174 -18.09 -4.27 -10.40
C ALA A 174 -17.67 -5.70 -10.74
N VAL A 175 -16.59 -5.86 -11.53
CA VAL A 175 -16.10 -7.18 -11.96
C VAL A 175 -15.36 -7.90 -10.83
N ALA A 176 -14.57 -7.16 -10.04
CA ALA A 176 -13.87 -7.73 -8.90
C ALA A 176 -14.86 -8.25 -7.83
N ASP A 177 -15.97 -7.55 -7.60
CA ASP A 177 -17.01 -8.00 -6.68
C ASP A 177 -17.66 -9.31 -7.13
N LYS A 178 -17.95 -9.45 -8.44
CA LYS A 178 -18.44 -10.72 -9.00
C LYS A 178 -17.44 -11.85 -8.81
N GLY A 179 -16.16 -11.61 -9.12
CA GLY A 179 -15.10 -12.59 -8.93
C GLY A 179 -14.95 -13.03 -7.48
N LEU A 180 -15.00 -12.09 -6.53
CA LEU A 180 -14.91 -12.40 -5.09
C LEU A 180 -16.13 -13.18 -4.59
N ALA A 181 -17.32 -12.89 -5.12
CA ALA A 181 -18.56 -13.56 -4.72
C ALA A 181 -18.58 -15.06 -5.04
N ILE A 182 -17.88 -15.48 -6.11
CA ILE A 182 -17.83 -16.88 -6.55
C ILE A 182 -16.49 -17.57 -6.26
N SER A 183 -15.53 -16.85 -5.68
CA SER A 183 -14.23 -17.43 -5.31
C SER A 183 -14.38 -18.37 -4.11
N GLU A 184 -13.95 -19.61 -4.26
CA GLU A 184 -13.93 -20.59 -3.16
C GLU A 184 -12.97 -20.19 -2.02
N LYS A 185 -11.93 -19.47 -2.36
CA LYS A 185 -10.92 -18.95 -1.41
C LYS A 185 -10.69 -17.46 -1.66
N PRO A 186 -10.31 -16.69 -0.62
CA PRO A 186 -9.98 -15.28 -0.78
C PRO A 186 -8.92 -15.05 -1.87
N ASP A 187 -9.27 -14.35 -2.94
CA ASP A 187 -8.32 -14.00 -4.01
C ASP A 187 -7.71 -12.62 -3.73
N LYS A 188 -6.45 -12.63 -3.30
CA LYS A 188 -5.71 -11.41 -2.96
C LYS A 188 -5.61 -10.43 -4.12
N THR A 189 -5.52 -10.92 -5.36
CA THR A 189 -5.40 -10.05 -6.54
C THR A 189 -6.69 -9.27 -6.77
N LEU A 190 -7.86 -9.89 -6.59
CA LEU A 190 -9.14 -9.20 -6.71
C LEU A 190 -9.29 -8.09 -5.67
N TYR A 191 -8.88 -8.32 -4.42
CA TYR A 191 -8.84 -7.26 -3.41
C TYR A 191 -7.84 -6.16 -3.77
N GLN A 192 -6.66 -6.51 -4.32
CA GLN A 192 -5.65 -5.52 -4.71
C GLN A 192 -6.11 -4.61 -5.85
N VAL A 193 -6.81 -5.15 -6.86
CA VAL A 193 -7.35 -4.30 -7.93
C VAL A 193 -8.47 -3.40 -7.43
N LYS A 194 -9.32 -3.86 -6.48
CA LYS A 194 -10.30 -3.00 -5.79
C LYS A 194 -9.62 -1.87 -5.01
N LEU A 195 -8.59 -2.21 -4.24
CA LEU A 195 -7.81 -1.22 -3.49
C LEU A 195 -7.21 -0.16 -4.43
N THR A 196 -6.64 -0.61 -5.55
CA THR A 196 -6.08 0.28 -6.58
C THR A 196 -7.17 1.18 -7.17
N ALA A 197 -8.35 0.65 -7.47
CA ALA A 197 -9.45 1.41 -8.01
C ALA A 197 -9.94 2.50 -7.03
N TYR A 198 -10.17 2.15 -5.78
CA TYR A 198 -10.58 3.12 -4.75
C TYR A 198 -9.52 4.18 -4.50
N TYR A 199 -8.23 3.79 -4.47
CA TYR A 199 -7.13 4.74 -4.30
C TYR A 199 -7.07 5.77 -5.43
N ASN A 200 -7.16 5.32 -6.69
CA ASN A 200 -7.12 6.22 -7.85
C ASN A 200 -8.35 7.14 -7.93
N GLN A 201 -9.50 6.67 -7.43
CA GLN A 201 -10.70 7.49 -7.28
C GLN A 201 -10.67 8.39 -6.03
N LYS A 202 -9.58 8.37 -5.23
CA LYS A 202 -9.45 9.09 -3.96
C LYS A 202 -10.51 8.69 -2.90
N LYS A 203 -11.12 7.54 -3.06
CA LYS A 203 -12.09 6.96 -2.11
C LYS A 203 -11.35 6.25 -0.96
N TYR A 204 -10.56 7.01 -0.20
CA TYR A 204 -9.65 6.44 0.81
C TYR A 204 -10.37 5.67 1.92
N LYS A 205 -11.59 6.10 2.31
CA LYS A 205 -12.40 5.36 3.29
C LYS A 205 -12.79 3.96 2.81
N ASP A 206 -13.07 3.80 1.52
CA ASP A 206 -13.38 2.49 0.94
C ASP A 206 -12.12 1.66 0.76
N SER A 207 -10.98 2.29 0.49
CA SER A 207 -9.66 1.62 0.54
C SER A 207 -9.37 1.05 1.93
N VAL A 208 -9.69 1.79 3.01
CA VAL A 208 -9.57 1.30 4.40
C VAL A 208 -10.42 0.04 4.59
N LYS A 209 -11.70 0.05 4.18
CA LYS A 209 -12.57 -1.14 4.32
C LYS A 209 -12.00 -2.38 3.62
N VAL A 210 -11.43 -2.20 2.41
CA VAL A 210 -10.78 -3.31 1.69
C VAL A 210 -9.58 -3.84 2.48
N LEU A 211 -8.74 -2.95 3.02
CA LEU A 211 -7.57 -3.35 3.81
C LEU A 211 -7.95 -3.99 5.16
N GLU A 212 -9.02 -3.51 5.82
CA GLU A 212 -9.58 -4.13 7.04
C GLU A 212 -10.05 -5.58 6.78
N ILE A 213 -10.49 -5.89 5.55
CA ILE A 213 -10.80 -7.26 5.13
C ILE A 213 -9.52 -8.04 4.80
N MET A 214 -8.57 -7.42 4.10
CA MET A 214 -7.36 -8.12 3.63
C MET A 214 -6.42 -8.52 4.76
N VAL A 215 -6.24 -7.68 5.78
CA VAL A 215 -5.30 -7.93 6.88
C VAL A 215 -5.60 -9.25 7.62
N PRO A 216 -6.84 -9.54 8.07
CA PRO A 216 -7.13 -10.83 8.71
C PRO A 216 -7.12 -12.02 7.73
N LEU A 217 -7.38 -11.81 6.44
CA LEU A 217 -7.31 -12.88 5.44
C LEU A 217 -5.88 -13.26 5.06
N PHE A 218 -4.95 -12.31 5.15
CA PHE A 218 -3.53 -12.47 4.77
C PHE A 218 -2.61 -11.92 5.87
N PRO A 219 -2.67 -12.48 7.10
CA PRO A 219 -2.04 -11.88 8.29
C PRO A 219 -0.51 -11.80 8.20
N ASP A 220 0.12 -12.68 7.43
CA ASP A 220 1.57 -12.73 7.26
C ASP A 220 2.10 -11.73 6.23
N ASP A 221 1.21 -11.06 5.48
CA ASP A 221 1.64 -10.01 4.55
C ASP A 221 1.90 -8.69 5.28
N LYS A 222 3.15 -8.51 5.69
CA LYS A 222 3.66 -7.30 6.38
C LYS A 222 3.25 -5.99 5.68
N ARG A 223 3.16 -6.01 4.34
CA ARG A 223 2.83 -4.81 3.55
C ARG A 223 1.41 -4.34 3.79
N LEU A 224 0.46 -5.26 3.97
CA LEU A 224 -0.94 -4.91 4.22
C LEU A 224 -1.12 -4.17 5.55
N TRP A 225 -0.40 -4.58 6.60
CA TRP A 225 -0.41 -3.90 7.89
C TRP A 225 0.07 -2.44 7.76
N VAL A 226 1.19 -2.25 7.05
CA VAL A 226 1.75 -0.91 6.82
C VAL A 226 0.80 -0.07 5.97
N GLN A 227 0.22 -0.65 4.91
CA GLN A 227 -0.75 0.04 4.07
C GLN A 227 -1.99 0.45 4.87
N LEU A 228 -2.57 -0.44 5.67
CA LEU A 228 -3.74 -0.14 6.50
C LEU A 228 -3.44 1.04 7.44
N ALA A 229 -2.30 1.00 8.13
CA ALA A 229 -1.90 2.09 9.01
C ALA A 229 -1.73 3.43 8.26
N GLN A 230 -1.16 3.40 7.04
CA GLN A 230 -1.02 4.59 6.20
C GLN A 230 -2.37 5.12 5.71
N PHE A 231 -3.30 4.25 5.33
CA PHE A 231 -4.62 4.66 4.88
C PHE A 231 -5.47 5.23 6.02
N TYR A 232 -5.31 4.74 7.25
CA TYR A 232 -5.91 5.40 8.42
C TYR A 232 -5.41 6.84 8.59
N LEU A 233 -4.09 7.10 8.36
CA LEU A 233 -3.58 8.48 8.35
C LEU A 233 -4.21 9.33 7.26
N LEU A 234 -4.34 8.79 6.04
CA LEU A 234 -4.97 9.51 4.92
C LEU A 234 -6.44 9.86 5.19
N THR A 235 -7.11 9.08 6.01
CA THR A 235 -8.51 9.33 6.40
C THR A 235 -8.65 10.11 7.72
N GLY A 236 -7.52 10.49 8.34
CA GLY A 236 -7.48 11.27 9.59
C GLY A 236 -7.68 10.45 10.87
N ASP A 237 -7.73 9.12 10.77
CA ASP A 237 -7.85 8.24 11.94
C ASP A 237 -6.46 7.90 12.52
N ASN A 238 -5.91 8.89 13.24
CA ASN A 238 -4.58 8.75 13.84
C ASN A 238 -4.52 7.65 14.90
N SER A 239 -5.59 7.43 15.63
CA SER A 239 -5.64 6.41 16.70
C SER A 239 -5.56 5.00 16.13
N LYS A 240 -6.37 4.69 15.09
CA LYS A 240 -6.29 3.39 14.41
C LYS A 240 -4.96 3.21 13.69
N SER A 241 -4.41 4.27 13.10
CA SER A 241 -3.10 4.23 12.48
C SER A 241 -2.02 3.86 13.49
N LEU A 242 -1.98 4.54 14.64
CA LEU A 242 -1.02 4.25 15.72
C LEU A 242 -1.15 2.81 16.19
N ALA A 243 -2.37 2.36 16.50
CA ALA A 243 -2.62 0.99 16.96
C ALA A 243 -2.14 -0.05 15.94
N THR A 244 -2.40 0.19 14.65
CA THR A 244 -2.00 -0.73 13.57
C THR A 244 -0.47 -0.73 13.38
N TYR A 245 0.19 0.43 13.43
CA TYR A 245 1.65 0.50 13.38
C TYR A 245 2.30 -0.15 14.60
N ASP A 246 1.76 0.06 15.80
CA ASP A 246 2.30 -0.54 17.03
C ASP A 246 2.18 -2.08 17.01
N LEU A 247 1.03 -2.59 16.55
CA LEU A 247 0.83 -4.02 16.39
C LEU A 247 1.78 -4.61 15.32
N ALA A 248 1.92 -3.93 14.18
CA ALA A 248 2.86 -4.31 13.13
C ALA A 248 4.32 -4.30 13.65
N TYR A 249 4.67 -3.34 14.50
CA TYR A 249 5.98 -3.26 15.13
C TYR A 249 6.24 -4.46 16.08
N LYS A 250 5.27 -4.77 16.93
CA LYS A 250 5.34 -5.90 17.87
C LYS A 250 5.50 -7.25 17.17
N ASN A 251 4.89 -7.39 16.00
CA ASN A 251 5.02 -8.58 15.15
C ASN A 251 6.30 -8.57 14.27
N GLY A 252 7.15 -7.56 14.36
CA GLY A 252 8.37 -7.48 13.56
C GLY A 252 8.16 -7.12 12.08
N PHE A 253 7.01 -6.55 11.73
CA PHE A 253 6.64 -6.24 10.34
C PHE A 253 7.15 -4.88 9.86
N LEU A 254 7.65 -4.02 10.75
CA LEU A 254 8.23 -2.73 10.39
C LEU A 254 9.73 -2.85 10.13
N GLU A 255 10.09 -3.08 8.89
CA GLU A 255 11.47 -3.38 8.46
C GLU A 255 12.22 -2.16 7.91
N THR A 256 11.57 -1.01 7.76
CA THR A 256 12.18 0.19 7.16
C THR A 256 12.31 1.32 8.18
N ALA A 257 13.38 2.11 8.03
CA ALA A 257 13.58 3.33 8.82
C ALA A 257 12.38 4.29 8.78
N GLY A 258 11.72 4.40 7.60
CA GLY A 258 10.55 5.26 7.42
C GLY A 258 9.37 4.84 8.29
N ASN A 259 9.06 3.53 8.34
CA ASN A 259 7.95 3.00 9.13
C ASN A 259 8.21 3.14 10.64
N ILE A 260 9.42 2.85 11.09
CA ILE A 260 9.81 3.02 12.50
C ILE A 260 9.75 4.51 12.91
N THR A 261 10.26 5.39 12.05
CA THR A 261 10.18 6.84 12.30
C THR A 261 8.73 7.32 12.36
N ARG A 262 7.86 6.82 11.49
CA ARG A 262 6.43 7.16 11.50
C ARG A 262 5.75 6.71 12.78
N LEU A 263 5.97 5.47 13.21
CA LEU A 263 5.48 4.96 14.50
C LEU A 263 5.95 5.86 15.66
N SER A 264 7.25 6.21 15.70
CA SER A 264 7.80 7.07 16.76
C SER A 264 7.15 8.45 16.75
N GLN A 265 6.89 9.04 15.57
CA GLN A 265 6.18 10.31 15.46
C GLN A 265 4.73 10.24 15.98
N LEU A 266 4.02 9.17 15.63
CA LEU A 266 2.66 8.95 16.10
C LEU A 266 2.60 8.74 17.62
N LEU A 267 3.50 7.95 18.19
CA LEU A 267 3.62 7.76 19.64
C LEU A 267 3.89 9.07 20.36
N ALA A 268 4.79 9.89 19.83
CA ALA A 268 5.10 11.18 20.44
C ALA A 268 3.91 12.15 20.38
N ALA A 269 3.17 12.15 19.28
CA ALA A 269 1.96 12.95 19.11
C ALA A 269 0.81 12.48 20.01
N ASP A 270 0.73 11.18 20.27
CA ASP A 270 -0.27 10.56 21.16
C ASP A 270 0.10 10.64 22.67
N GLY A 271 1.11 11.42 23.02
CA GLY A 271 1.50 11.62 24.43
C GLY A 271 2.48 10.59 25.00
N SER A 272 3.10 9.76 24.16
CA SER A 272 4.08 8.75 24.55
C SER A 272 5.52 9.05 24.03
N PRO A 273 6.05 10.27 24.25
CA PRO A 273 7.33 10.70 23.66
C PRO A 273 8.53 9.90 24.17
N TYR A 274 8.49 9.42 25.42
CA TYR A 274 9.56 8.56 25.94
C TYR A 274 9.65 7.22 25.17
N TYR A 275 8.51 6.59 24.92
CA TYR A 275 8.47 5.34 24.17
C TYR A 275 8.89 5.56 22.71
N ALA A 276 8.48 6.67 22.10
CA ALA A 276 8.97 7.09 20.78
C ALA A 276 10.49 7.23 20.74
N ALA A 277 11.10 7.89 21.75
CA ALA A 277 12.54 8.04 21.86
C ALA A 277 13.24 6.68 22.03
N LYS A 278 12.68 5.78 22.83
CA LYS A 278 13.24 4.44 23.09
C LYS A 278 13.25 3.59 21.80
N ILE A 279 12.16 3.58 21.03
CA ILE A 279 12.10 2.86 19.77
C ILE A 279 13.13 3.43 18.79
N MET A 280 13.15 4.76 18.62
CA MET A 280 14.04 5.41 17.67
C MET A 280 15.51 5.16 18.03
N THR A 281 15.88 5.27 19.32
CA THR A 281 17.22 4.98 19.81
C THR A 281 17.63 3.53 19.56
N LYS A 282 16.73 2.57 19.80
CA LYS A 282 16.96 1.15 19.50
C LYS A 282 17.35 0.94 18.05
N HIS A 283 16.58 1.53 17.14
CA HIS A 283 16.78 1.32 15.69
C HIS A 283 17.90 2.17 15.09
N MET A 284 18.30 3.27 15.74
CA MET A 284 19.55 3.96 15.44
C MET A 284 20.76 3.12 15.84
N LYS A 285 20.76 2.55 17.05
CA LYS A 285 21.83 1.65 17.50
C LYS A 285 22.02 0.39 16.64
N SER A 286 20.92 -0.13 16.05
CA SER A 286 20.99 -1.26 15.11
C SER A 286 21.44 -0.88 13.69
N GLY A 287 21.61 0.41 13.41
CA GLY A 287 21.97 0.90 12.08
C GLY A 287 20.78 1.00 11.09
N LEU A 288 19.56 0.60 11.48
CA LEU A 288 18.37 0.70 10.63
C LEU A 288 18.03 2.16 10.35
N ILE A 289 18.11 3.04 11.35
CA ILE A 289 17.90 4.48 11.21
C ILE A 289 19.25 5.17 11.24
N LYS A 290 19.54 5.94 10.20
CA LYS A 290 20.79 6.70 10.10
C LYS A 290 20.82 7.83 11.14
N GLU A 291 21.96 8.00 11.81
CA GLU A 291 22.23 9.15 12.68
C GLU A 291 22.62 10.37 11.84
N ASP A 292 21.63 11.09 11.34
CA ASP A 292 21.80 12.38 10.67
C ASP A 292 21.18 13.53 11.50
N GLU A 293 21.42 14.76 11.10
CA GLU A 293 20.90 15.96 11.79
C GLU A 293 19.39 15.89 11.98
N LYS A 294 18.65 15.45 10.96
CA LYS A 294 17.18 15.39 10.98
C LYS A 294 16.66 14.37 11.98
N THR A 295 17.21 13.17 11.94
CA THR A 295 16.78 12.07 12.83
C THR A 295 17.19 12.32 14.27
N LEU A 296 18.39 12.84 14.53
CA LEU A 296 18.83 13.25 15.85
C LEU A 296 18.02 14.43 16.39
N THR A 297 17.68 15.42 15.56
CA THR A 297 16.80 16.53 15.97
C THR A 297 15.42 16.02 16.40
N SER A 298 14.86 15.06 15.66
CA SER A 298 13.57 14.45 16.02
C SER A 298 13.66 13.69 17.35
N LEU A 299 14.70 12.88 17.52
CA LEU A 299 14.96 12.14 18.75
C LEU A 299 15.15 13.08 19.95
N ALA A 300 15.91 14.16 19.78
CA ALA A 300 16.10 15.18 20.83
C ALA A 300 14.77 15.83 21.21
N GLY A 301 13.90 16.09 20.22
CA GLY A 301 12.54 16.59 20.47
C GLY A 301 11.68 15.60 21.27
N PHE A 302 11.77 14.31 20.99
CA PHE A 302 11.07 13.28 21.76
C PHE A 302 11.55 13.23 23.20
N TYR A 303 12.87 13.26 23.45
CA TYR A 303 13.43 13.36 24.80
C TYR A 303 13.00 14.62 25.52
N GLN A 304 13.00 15.78 24.83
CA GLN A 304 12.53 17.05 25.41
C GLN A 304 11.06 16.98 25.83
N ASN A 305 10.19 16.44 24.99
CA ASN A 305 8.78 16.28 25.31
C ASN A 305 8.56 15.27 26.45
N ALA A 306 9.41 14.26 26.55
CA ALA A 306 9.43 13.30 27.64
C ALA A 306 10.03 13.84 28.95
N LYS A 307 10.50 15.13 28.99
CA LYS A 307 11.21 15.74 30.11
C LYS A 307 12.57 15.11 30.44
N GLU A 308 13.10 14.32 29.52
CA GLU A 308 14.43 13.73 29.58
C GLU A 308 15.51 14.76 29.16
N MET A 309 15.67 15.81 29.96
CA MET A 309 16.44 17.01 29.59
C MET A 309 17.90 16.73 29.28
N LYS A 310 18.55 15.85 30.05
CA LYS A 310 19.94 15.44 29.82
C LYS A 310 20.11 14.75 28.45
N GLN A 311 19.25 13.78 28.12
CA GLN A 311 19.28 13.07 26.85
C GLN A 311 18.94 14.01 25.68
N ALA A 312 17.98 14.90 25.88
CA ALA A 312 17.62 15.92 24.90
C ALA A 312 18.81 16.82 24.55
N ALA A 313 19.47 17.39 25.57
CA ALA A 313 20.62 18.26 25.38
C ALA A 313 21.79 17.55 24.68
N GLN A 314 22.12 16.34 25.11
CA GLN A 314 23.17 15.53 24.47
C GLN A 314 22.86 15.25 23.00
N THR A 315 21.60 14.90 22.71
CA THR A 315 21.17 14.56 21.34
C THR A 315 21.13 15.79 20.44
N TYR A 316 20.65 16.95 20.95
CA TYR A 316 20.75 18.21 20.20
C TYR A 316 22.21 18.61 19.93
N GLY A 317 23.12 18.39 20.89
CA GLY A 317 24.56 18.63 20.69
C GLY A 317 25.12 17.79 19.53
N LYS A 318 24.86 16.48 19.54
CA LYS A 318 25.26 15.59 18.44
C LYS A 318 24.68 16.04 17.09
N ALA A 319 23.39 16.41 17.06
CA ALA A 319 22.77 16.91 15.85
C ALA A 319 23.43 18.20 15.36
N ALA A 320 23.78 19.11 16.28
CA ALA A 320 24.43 20.37 15.97
C ALA A 320 25.83 20.23 15.39
N GLU A 321 26.57 19.22 15.83
CA GLU A 321 27.95 18.95 15.39
C GLU A 321 28.04 18.47 13.95
N ILE A 322 26.99 17.81 13.40
CA ILE A 322 27.01 17.28 12.02
C ILE A 322 27.21 18.39 10.99
N ASN A 323 26.50 19.49 11.11
CA ASN A 323 26.54 20.62 10.17
C ASN A 323 26.94 21.93 10.83
N ASN A 324 27.53 21.89 12.00
CA ASN A 324 27.86 23.07 12.83
C ASN A 324 26.65 24.03 12.96
N SER A 325 25.48 23.50 13.37
CA SER A 325 24.21 24.22 13.35
C SER A 325 24.05 25.14 14.55
N GLY A 326 24.22 26.44 14.39
CA GLY A 326 24.01 27.45 15.44
C GLY A 326 22.62 27.38 16.06
N LYS A 327 21.59 27.06 15.29
CA LYS A 327 20.22 26.86 15.76
C LYS A 327 20.09 25.67 16.74
N LEU A 328 20.76 24.58 16.46
CA LEU A 328 20.70 23.38 17.31
C LEU A 328 21.55 23.55 18.56
N TYR A 329 22.71 24.22 18.48
CA TYR A 329 23.47 24.64 19.66
C TYR A 329 22.66 25.58 20.57
N LEU A 330 21.87 26.52 20.03
CA LEU A 330 20.96 27.36 20.82
C LEU A 330 19.93 26.50 21.56
N ARG A 331 19.33 25.51 20.88
CA ARG A 331 18.39 24.59 21.53
C ARG A 331 19.06 23.77 22.63
N GLN A 332 20.24 23.22 22.37
CA GLN A 332 21.04 22.53 23.37
C GLN A 332 21.28 23.40 24.60
N GLY A 333 21.73 24.65 24.41
CA GLY A 333 21.99 25.60 25.48
C GLY A 333 20.76 25.89 26.31
N ARG A 334 19.61 26.11 25.68
CA ARG A 334 18.33 26.32 26.39
C ARG A 334 17.94 25.12 27.24
N ILE A 335 18.04 23.92 26.70
CA ILE A 335 17.70 22.67 27.44
C ILE A 335 18.64 22.53 28.65
N LEU A 336 19.95 22.76 28.47
CA LEU A 336 20.93 22.69 29.54
C LEU A 336 20.65 23.75 30.63
N ALA A 337 20.25 24.95 30.21
CA ALA A 337 19.89 26.03 31.18
C ALA A 337 18.65 25.65 31.98
N LEU A 338 17.61 25.09 31.34
CA LEU A 338 16.40 24.59 32.00
C LEU A 338 16.69 23.42 32.98
N ASP A 339 17.69 22.58 32.66
CA ASP A 339 18.16 21.50 33.52
C ASP A 339 19.13 21.95 34.63
N GLY A 340 19.31 23.26 34.78
CA GLY A 340 20.23 23.83 35.78
C GLY A 340 21.72 23.71 35.47
N GLN A 341 22.09 23.14 34.33
CA GLN A 341 23.47 22.93 33.89
C GLN A 341 24.06 24.20 33.24
N HIS A 342 24.03 25.32 33.98
CA HIS A 342 24.35 26.65 33.44
C HIS A 342 25.76 26.77 32.86
N LYS A 343 26.78 26.09 33.39
CA LYS A 343 28.14 26.06 32.81
C LYS A 343 28.14 25.42 31.40
N SER A 344 27.50 24.27 31.25
CA SER A 344 27.38 23.58 29.97
C SER A 344 26.52 24.38 28.99
N ALA A 345 25.45 25.02 29.48
CA ALA A 345 24.60 25.91 28.69
C ALA A 345 25.41 27.05 28.06
N ILE A 346 26.28 27.72 28.85
CA ILE A 346 27.16 28.79 28.35
C ILE A 346 28.06 28.28 27.22
N THR A 347 28.62 27.09 27.36
CA THR A 347 29.47 26.50 26.29
C THR A 347 28.67 26.29 25.02
N ALA A 348 27.48 25.70 25.11
CA ALA A 348 26.63 25.45 23.95
C ALA A 348 26.14 26.76 23.28
N LEU A 349 25.77 27.75 24.09
CA LEU A 349 25.31 29.07 23.62
C LEU A 349 26.41 29.86 22.91
N LYS A 350 27.66 29.77 23.40
CA LYS A 350 28.81 30.32 22.67
C LYS A 350 29.03 29.64 21.34
N LYS A 351 29.04 28.31 21.32
CA LYS A 351 29.07 27.57 20.03
C LYS A 351 27.95 27.98 19.07
N SER A 352 26.76 28.31 19.59
CA SER A 352 25.66 28.82 18.79
C SER A 352 26.00 30.15 18.11
N LEU A 353 26.62 31.07 18.84
CA LEU A 353 27.06 32.36 18.27
C LEU A 353 28.20 32.19 17.28
N ASP A 354 29.19 31.36 17.60
CA ASP A 354 30.36 31.09 16.74
C ASP A 354 29.92 30.41 15.42
N ALA A 355 28.88 29.59 15.47
CA ALA A 355 28.30 28.94 14.31
C ALA A 355 27.31 29.85 13.52
N GLY A 356 27.20 31.12 13.87
CA GLY A 356 26.43 32.10 13.10
C GLY A 356 24.91 31.89 13.17
N VAL A 357 24.36 31.72 14.39
CA VAL A 357 22.91 31.62 14.58
C VAL A 357 22.17 32.83 14.01
N LYS A 358 21.06 32.61 13.30
CA LYS A 358 20.30 33.66 12.59
C LYS A 358 19.85 34.83 13.50
N ASN A 359 19.53 34.57 14.78
CA ASN A 359 19.11 35.56 15.75
C ASN A 359 20.07 35.53 16.95
N PRO A 360 21.20 36.22 16.86
CA PRO A 360 22.23 36.20 17.92
C PRO A 360 21.73 36.75 19.26
N GLY A 361 20.81 37.71 19.24
CA GLY A 361 20.20 38.25 20.45
C GLY A 361 19.56 37.20 21.35
N GLU A 362 18.94 36.17 20.78
CA GLU A 362 18.38 35.07 21.57
C GLU A 362 19.46 34.31 22.33
N ALA A 363 20.56 33.91 21.65
CA ALA A 363 21.67 33.23 22.28
C ALA A 363 22.37 34.12 23.35
N GLN A 364 22.52 35.43 23.08
CA GLN A 364 23.07 36.40 24.00
C GLN A 364 22.20 36.57 25.23
N PHE A 365 20.88 36.59 25.07
CA PHE A 365 19.95 36.71 26.21
C PHE A 365 20.01 35.42 27.07
N GLU A 366 20.01 34.26 26.49
CA GLU A 366 20.17 33.01 27.24
C GLU A 366 21.55 32.93 27.96
N LEU A 367 22.63 33.46 27.35
CA LEU A 367 23.91 33.60 28.00
C LEU A 367 23.83 34.52 29.20
N ALA A 368 23.13 35.67 29.09
CA ALA A 368 22.94 36.58 30.20
C ALA A 368 22.24 35.90 31.36
N LEU A 369 21.19 35.14 31.11
CA LEU A 369 20.46 34.37 32.13
C LEU A 369 21.34 33.28 32.76
N ALA A 370 22.10 32.53 31.97
CA ALA A 370 22.97 31.48 32.46
C ALA A 370 24.10 32.03 33.35
N TYR A 371 24.70 33.15 32.95
CA TYR A 371 25.70 33.86 33.77
C TYR A 371 25.10 34.42 35.04
N LEU A 372 23.89 34.98 34.99
CA LEU A 372 23.15 35.50 36.14
C LEU A 372 22.92 34.41 37.20
N ASN A 373 22.47 33.23 36.75
CA ASN A 373 22.26 32.08 37.63
C ASN A 373 23.57 31.60 38.31
N LEU A 374 24.71 31.78 37.65
CA LEU A 374 26.03 31.50 38.22
C LEU A 374 26.59 32.66 39.06
N LYS A 375 25.80 33.73 39.28
CA LYS A 375 26.21 34.97 39.98
C LYS A 375 27.41 35.67 39.32
N GLN A 376 27.64 35.45 38.03
CA GLN A 376 28.69 36.07 37.24
C GLN A 376 28.15 37.40 36.61
N TYR A 377 27.88 38.38 37.48
CA TYR A 377 27.11 39.59 37.10
C TYR A 377 27.75 40.43 35.99
N LYS A 378 29.10 40.53 35.92
CA LYS A 378 29.80 41.24 34.84
C LYS A 378 29.48 40.63 33.48
N SER A 379 29.59 39.31 33.38
CA SER A 379 29.29 38.61 32.15
C SER A 379 27.81 38.64 31.81
N ALA A 380 26.93 38.48 32.80
CA ALA A 380 25.48 38.59 32.63
C ALA A 380 25.10 39.98 32.05
N TYR A 381 25.67 41.06 32.62
CA TYR A 381 25.44 42.42 32.16
C TYR A 381 25.94 42.66 30.74
N LYS A 382 27.17 42.19 30.41
CA LYS A 382 27.71 42.25 29.08
C LYS A 382 26.78 41.63 28.03
N TYR A 383 26.35 40.39 28.25
CA TYR A 383 25.51 39.69 27.29
C TYR A 383 24.07 40.23 27.24
N ALA A 384 23.53 40.72 28.36
CA ALA A 384 22.25 41.42 28.37
C ALA A 384 22.27 42.69 27.52
N LYS A 385 23.37 43.47 27.57
CA LYS A 385 23.55 44.64 26.71
C LYS A 385 23.61 44.27 25.24
N LEU A 386 24.31 43.22 24.88
CA LEU A 386 24.37 42.73 23.52
C LEU A 386 22.98 42.30 23.02
N ALA A 387 22.25 41.55 23.84
CA ALA A 387 20.89 41.11 23.52
C ALA A 387 19.88 42.28 23.38
N ALA A 388 20.12 43.38 24.06
CA ALA A 388 19.28 44.58 23.96
C ALA A 388 19.39 45.32 22.62
N ASN A 389 20.37 44.97 21.77
CA ASN A 389 20.53 45.51 20.42
C ASN A 389 19.71 44.71 19.37
N ASP A 390 19.17 43.56 19.71
CA ASP A 390 18.33 42.74 18.82
C ASP A 390 16.86 43.04 19.10
N LYS A 391 16.11 43.44 18.06
CA LYS A 391 14.69 43.82 18.16
C LYS A 391 13.82 42.76 18.85
N LYS A 392 14.14 41.49 18.74
CA LYS A 392 13.36 40.40 19.33
C LYS A 392 13.57 40.24 20.82
N THR A 393 14.75 40.57 21.32
CA THR A 393 15.14 40.41 22.73
C THR A 393 15.29 41.71 23.47
N GLU A 394 15.23 42.86 22.79
CA GLU A 394 15.45 44.19 23.32
C GLU A 394 14.65 44.46 24.62
N ARG A 395 13.33 44.25 24.57
CA ARG A 395 12.45 44.51 25.71
C ARG A 395 12.83 43.67 26.94
N SER A 396 13.00 42.34 26.73
CA SER A 396 13.37 41.42 27.79
C SER A 396 14.76 41.73 28.34
N ALA A 397 15.74 41.94 27.44
CA ALA A 397 17.10 42.24 27.83
C ALA A 397 17.21 43.53 28.61
N LYS A 398 16.52 44.62 28.22
CA LYS A 398 16.49 45.90 28.97
C LYS A 398 15.91 45.72 30.37
N SER A 399 14.85 44.94 30.54
CA SER A 399 14.30 44.61 31.85
C SER A 399 15.31 43.91 32.76
N TYR A 400 16.01 42.89 32.19
CA TYR A 400 17.01 42.15 32.96
C TYR A 400 18.28 42.93 33.25
N ILE A 401 18.65 43.92 32.43
CA ILE A 401 19.78 44.83 32.72
C ILE A 401 19.57 45.54 34.07
N GLY A 402 18.37 46.08 34.35
CA GLY A 402 18.04 46.70 35.63
C GLY A 402 18.17 45.73 36.80
N TYR A 403 17.62 44.51 36.62
CA TYR A 403 17.69 43.44 37.62
C TYR A 403 19.14 43.00 37.92
N ILE A 404 19.95 42.82 36.87
CA ILE A 404 21.36 42.44 37.00
C ILE A 404 22.16 43.49 37.73
N LYS A 405 21.93 44.81 37.45
CA LYS A 405 22.57 45.93 38.16
C LYS A 405 22.25 45.89 39.64
N GLU A 406 20.99 45.71 40.01
CA GLU A 406 20.60 45.66 41.42
C GLU A 406 21.19 44.44 42.12
N LYS A 407 21.19 43.25 41.48
CA LYS A 407 21.84 42.05 42.02
C LYS A 407 23.35 42.23 42.20
N ALA A 408 24.02 42.89 41.25
CA ALA A 408 25.44 43.18 41.34
C ALA A 408 25.74 44.13 42.50
N ARG A 409 24.91 45.22 42.67
CA ARG A 409 25.02 46.18 43.78
C ARG A 409 24.88 45.45 45.13
N VAL A 410 23.86 44.61 45.28
CA VAL A 410 23.63 43.86 46.55
C VAL A 410 24.80 42.94 46.90
N HIS A 411 25.51 42.44 45.91
CA HIS A 411 26.65 41.56 46.11
C HIS A 411 28.02 42.25 45.98
N ASN A 412 28.02 43.57 46.02
CA ASN A 412 29.25 44.42 45.95
C ASN A 412 30.11 44.15 44.71
N VAL A 413 29.51 43.84 43.56
CA VAL A 413 30.20 43.61 42.29
C VAL A 413 30.08 44.87 41.42
N ALA A 414 31.22 45.50 41.07
CA ALA A 414 31.28 46.58 40.10
C ALA A 414 31.04 45.98 38.66
N LEU A 415 30.13 46.63 37.89
CA LEU A 415 29.77 46.18 36.52
C LEU A 415 30.55 46.95 35.46
#